data_ab643a24fa10494eb6f55be3c5e5092e
#
_entry.id   ab643a24fa10494eb6f55be3c5e5092e
#
_cell.length_a   1.000
_cell.length_b   1.000
_cell.length_c   1.000
_cell.angle_alpha   90.00
_cell.angle_beta   90.00
_cell.angle_gamma   90.00
#
_symmetry.space_group_name_H-M   'P 1'
#
loop_
_entity.id
_entity.type
_entity.pdbx_description
1 polymer ?
#
loop_
_entity_poly.entity_id
_entity_poly.type
_entity_poly.pdbx_seq_one_letter_code
_entity_poly.pdbx_strand_id
1 'polypeptide(L)'
;MITGGAHRAFAAISFPPTTFAILNPDTGAVIGQSKYSVEGTVEGGILHGESSFYDGQSDVETGRLIGVGDGMPKLVEFDHTFYDASRTITERAHIDLRSGYALCTHTTGGTTSDTSDVLKFPDDTWAGASIVIPVQHYLRAGEKELPGLHVFNCAPGPKIFAISLQADPGPAVFTAYGKVALRVEVRPDFGWINVIIAPFVPKLHAWFDPAKEWAFVGDEAARYYQGTKIMLVKAQPISLAPQLRSTR
;
A
#
# COMPACT_ATOMS: atom_id res chain seq x y z
N MET A 1 -15.59 12.46 -41.41
CA MET A 1 -14.20 12.36 -40.90
C MET A 1 -14.29 11.85 -39.48
N ILE A 2 -13.95 10.58 -39.27
CA ILE A 2 -13.94 9.96 -37.95
C ILE A 2 -12.50 10.13 -37.43
N THR A 3 -12.32 11.04 -36.49
CA THR A 3 -11.03 11.21 -35.80
C THR A 3 -10.82 9.98 -34.91
N GLY A 4 -9.98 9.07 -35.39
CA GLY A 4 -9.53 7.92 -34.58
C GLY A 4 -8.80 8.43 -33.37
N GLY A 5 -9.45 8.32 -32.19
CA GLY A 5 -8.79 8.47 -30.93
C GLY A 5 -7.71 7.39 -30.83
N ALA A 6 -6.46 7.81 -30.74
CA ALA A 6 -5.35 6.92 -30.48
C ALA A 6 -5.59 6.27 -29.09
N HIS A 7 -6.04 5.02 -29.07
CA HIS A 7 -6.02 4.21 -27.85
C HIS A 7 -4.56 4.12 -27.41
N ARG A 8 -4.21 4.84 -26.34
CA ARG A 8 -2.94 4.65 -25.67
C ARG A 8 -2.98 3.25 -25.05
N ALA A 9 -2.29 2.30 -25.67
CA ALA A 9 -2.04 1.02 -25.02
C ALA A 9 -1.38 1.31 -23.67
N PHE A 10 -2.04 0.94 -22.58
CA PHE A 10 -1.45 1.07 -21.26
C PHE A 10 -0.23 0.15 -21.20
N ALA A 11 0.89 0.71 -20.72
CA ALA A 11 2.08 -0.08 -20.44
C ALA A 11 1.71 -1.19 -19.44
N ALA A 12 2.32 -2.36 -19.58
CA ALA A 12 2.17 -3.45 -18.61
C ALA A 12 2.33 -2.90 -17.18
N ILE A 13 1.48 -3.38 -16.25
CA ILE A 13 1.59 -3.01 -14.85
C ILE A 13 2.90 -3.61 -14.34
N SER A 14 3.94 -2.83 -14.37
CA SER A 14 5.26 -3.24 -13.88
C SER A 14 5.74 -2.22 -12.86
N PHE A 15 5.99 -2.70 -11.67
CA PHE A 15 6.62 -1.95 -10.61
C PHE A 15 7.92 -2.68 -10.27
N PRO A 16 9.09 -2.18 -10.69
CA PRO A 16 10.34 -2.89 -10.48
C PRO A 16 10.59 -3.05 -8.97
N PRO A 17 11.30 -4.10 -8.55
CA PRO A 17 11.66 -4.30 -7.16
C PRO A 17 12.23 -3.02 -6.54
N THR A 18 11.50 -2.47 -5.58
CA THR A 18 11.83 -1.20 -4.92
C THR A 18 12.01 -1.45 -3.43
N THR A 19 13.13 -1.00 -2.89
CA THR A 19 13.44 -1.11 -1.47
C THR A 19 13.04 0.19 -0.76
N PHE A 20 12.44 0.04 0.41
CA PHE A 20 12.05 1.11 1.31
C PHE A 20 12.74 0.91 2.66
N ALA A 21 13.17 1.98 3.28
CA ALA A 21 13.48 2.00 4.71
C ALA A 21 12.17 2.10 5.49
N ILE A 22 12.06 1.34 6.58
CA ILE A 22 10.96 1.46 7.53
C ILE A 22 11.46 2.34 8.67
N LEU A 23 10.77 3.45 8.91
CA LEU A 23 11.12 4.42 9.94
C LEU A 23 10.09 4.39 11.07
N ASN A 24 10.56 4.66 12.28
CA ASN A 24 9.70 5.12 13.35
C ASN A 24 9.37 6.61 13.06
N PRO A 25 8.11 7.00 12.86
CA PRO A 25 7.75 8.36 12.45
C PRO A 25 8.06 9.41 13.53
N ASP A 26 8.07 9.01 14.81
CA ASP A 26 8.29 9.95 15.93
C ASP A 26 9.77 10.29 16.10
N THR A 27 10.66 9.32 15.83
CA THR A 27 12.11 9.49 16.06
C THR A 27 12.91 9.61 14.77
N GLY A 28 12.35 9.23 13.63
CA GLY A 28 13.05 9.11 12.36
C GLY A 28 14.06 7.94 12.30
N ALA A 29 14.12 7.11 13.34
CA ALA A 29 15.04 5.97 13.36
C ALA A 29 14.61 4.90 12.36
N VAL A 30 15.57 4.33 11.62
CA VAL A 30 15.35 3.16 10.78
C VAL A 30 15.14 1.95 11.68
N ILE A 31 14.00 1.27 11.54
CA ILE A 31 13.60 0.11 12.34
C ILE A 31 13.45 -1.16 11.50
N GLY A 32 13.67 -1.07 10.19
CA GLY A 32 13.56 -2.21 9.28
C GLY A 32 13.69 -1.80 7.82
N GLN A 33 13.41 -2.74 6.96
CA GLN A 33 13.35 -2.54 5.51
C GLN A 33 12.17 -3.28 4.90
N SER A 34 11.67 -2.77 3.79
CA SER A 34 10.61 -3.40 3.01
C SER A 34 11.00 -3.42 1.54
N LYS A 35 10.52 -4.40 0.80
CA LYS A 35 10.74 -4.54 -0.64
C LYS A 35 9.41 -4.88 -1.31
N TYR A 36 9.05 -4.09 -2.31
CA TYR A 36 7.83 -4.30 -3.10
C TYR A 36 8.15 -4.40 -4.58
N SER A 37 7.42 -5.26 -5.27
CA SER A 37 7.43 -5.35 -6.72
C SER A 37 6.04 -5.71 -7.25
N VAL A 38 5.76 -5.32 -8.50
CA VAL A 38 4.66 -5.87 -9.28
C VAL A 38 5.26 -6.39 -10.58
N GLU A 39 5.19 -7.69 -10.75
CA GLU A 39 5.60 -8.35 -11.98
C GLU A 39 4.35 -8.67 -12.78
N GLY A 40 4.23 -8.10 -13.98
CA GLY A 40 3.00 -8.27 -14.73
C GLY A 40 3.13 -8.08 -16.22
N THR A 41 2.06 -8.46 -16.88
CA THR A 41 1.80 -8.28 -18.31
C THR A 41 0.55 -7.42 -18.50
N VAL A 42 0.15 -7.18 -19.74
CA VAL A 42 -1.14 -6.54 -20.05
C VAL A 42 -2.36 -7.33 -19.57
N GLU A 43 -2.19 -8.63 -19.29
CA GLU A 43 -3.26 -9.53 -18.84
C GLU A 43 -3.41 -9.56 -17.32
N GLY A 44 -2.38 -9.13 -16.59
CA GLY A 44 -2.39 -9.09 -15.14
C GLY A 44 -0.99 -9.09 -14.53
N GLY A 45 -0.91 -9.28 -13.21
CA GLY A 45 0.37 -9.28 -12.50
C GLY A 45 0.28 -9.87 -11.11
N ILE A 46 1.46 -10.05 -10.53
CA ILE A 46 1.64 -10.45 -9.14
C ILE A 46 2.32 -9.32 -8.39
N LEU A 47 1.65 -8.83 -7.37
CA LEU A 47 2.26 -7.99 -6.33
C LEU A 47 3.01 -8.91 -5.38
N HIS A 48 4.21 -8.54 -5.02
CA HIS A 48 4.96 -9.19 -3.95
C HIS A 48 5.54 -8.11 -3.03
N GLY A 49 5.30 -8.25 -1.74
CA GLY A 49 5.84 -7.41 -0.67
C GLY A 49 6.48 -8.25 0.41
N GLU A 50 7.60 -7.79 0.93
CA GLU A 50 8.29 -8.41 2.05
C GLU A 50 8.89 -7.32 2.93
N SER A 51 8.60 -7.37 4.24
CA SER A 51 9.20 -6.47 5.22
C SER A 51 9.92 -7.25 6.30
N SER A 52 11.03 -6.71 6.75
CA SER A 52 11.81 -7.23 7.87
C SER A 52 12.13 -6.12 8.84
N PHE A 53 11.90 -6.38 10.12
CA PHE A 53 12.13 -5.43 11.21
C PHE A 53 13.33 -5.87 12.05
N TYR A 54 14.04 -4.91 12.63
CA TYR A 54 15.25 -5.19 13.41
C TYR A 54 14.97 -5.89 14.75
N ASP A 55 13.72 -5.91 15.19
CA ASP A 55 13.28 -6.71 16.34
C ASP A 55 12.97 -8.19 16.00
N GLY A 56 13.25 -8.61 14.75
CA GLY A 56 13.08 -9.97 14.27
C GLY A 56 11.71 -10.28 13.68
N GLN A 57 10.74 -9.38 13.79
CA GLN A 57 9.43 -9.54 13.14
C GLN A 57 9.55 -9.36 11.62
N SER A 58 8.59 -9.90 10.88
CA SER A 58 8.53 -9.76 9.42
C SER A 58 7.10 -9.90 8.92
N ASP A 59 6.84 -9.40 7.72
CA ASP A 59 5.62 -9.67 6.99
C ASP A 59 5.90 -10.06 5.54
N VAL A 60 4.93 -10.74 4.95
CA VAL A 60 4.93 -11.10 3.53
C VAL A 60 3.54 -10.80 2.97
N GLU A 61 3.51 -10.15 1.84
CA GLU A 61 2.32 -9.75 1.13
C GLU A 61 2.37 -10.25 -0.31
N THR A 62 1.28 -10.86 -0.79
CA THR A 62 1.12 -11.23 -2.19
C THR A 62 -0.26 -10.82 -2.68
N GLY A 63 -0.33 -10.31 -3.90
CA GLY A 63 -1.60 -9.94 -4.53
C GLY A 63 -1.61 -10.36 -5.99
N ARG A 64 -2.69 -10.99 -6.44
CA ARG A 64 -2.90 -11.31 -7.85
C ARG A 64 -3.81 -10.28 -8.50
N LEU A 65 -3.32 -9.69 -9.56
CA LEU A 65 -3.99 -8.67 -10.36
C LEU A 65 -4.42 -9.26 -11.70
N ILE A 66 -5.53 -8.79 -12.23
CA ILE A 66 -5.91 -9.03 -13.63
C ILE A 66 -5.99 -7.71 -14.38
N GLY A 67 -5.55 -7.72 -15.63
CA GLY A 67 -5.76 -6.60 -16.55
C GLY A 67 -7.21 -6.58 -17.01
N VAL A 68 -7.78 -5.38 -17.14
CA VAL A 68 -9.14 -5.16 -17.64
C VAL A 68 -9.07 -4.24 -18.85
N GLY A 69 -8.59 -4.78 -19.99
CA GLY A 69 -8.44 -4.01 -21.22
C GLY A 69 -7.58 -2.76 -21.03
N ASP A 70 -8.07 -1.61 -21.47
CA ASP A 70 -7.40 -0.30 -21.30
C ASP A 70 -7.68 0.32 -19.92
N GLY A 71 -8.27 -0.44 -19.00
CA GLY A 71 -8.71 0.02 -17.70
C GLY A 71 -7.68 -0.16 -16.60
N MET A 72 -8.07 0.27 -15.40
CA MET A 72 -7.34 0.02 -14.17
C MET A 72 -7.33 -1.49 -13.87
N PRO A 73 -6.18 -2.08 -13.45
CA PRO A 73 -6.14 -3.47 -13.02
C PRO A 73 -7.10 -3.70 -11.84
N LYS A 74 -7.53 -4.94 -11.66
CA LYS A 74 -8.34 -5.37 -10.51
C LYS A 74 -7.56 -6.36 -9.67
N LEU A 75 -7.65 -6.19 -8.36
CA LEU A 75 -7.22 -7.22 -7.41
C LEU A 75 -8.21 -8.40 -7.46
N VAL A 76 -7.71 -9.62 -7.50
CA VAL A 76 -8.56 -10.82 -7.49
C VAL A 76 -8.25 -11.77 -6.35
N GLU A 77 -7.07 -11.66 -5.77
CA GLU A 77 -6.64 -12.46 -4.64
C GLU A 77 -5.57 -11.68 -3.87
N PHE A 78 -5.58 -11.82 -2.55
CA PHE A 78 -4.59 -11.16 -1.70
C PHE A 78 -4.33 -12.02 -0.47
N ASP A 79 -3.06 -12.15 -0.13
CA ASP A 79 -2.56 -12.75 1.10
C ASP A 79 -1.60 -11.79 1.78
N HIS A 80 -1.75 -11.65 3.09
CA HIS A 80 -0.80 -10.98 3.97
C HIS A 80 -0.59 -11.83 5.21
N THR A 81 0.67 -12.06 5.58
CA THR A 81 1.02 -12.81 6.78
C THR A 81 2.09 -12.07 7.57
N PHE A 82 1.81 -11.80 8.82
CA PHE A 82 2.73 -11.18 9.76
C PHE A 82 3.27 -12.22 10.75
N TYR A 83 4.59 -12.21 10.94
CA TYR A 83 5.32 -13.15 11.81
C TYR A 83 5.97 -12.39 12.96
N ASP A 84 5.94 -12.99 14.15
CA ASP A 84 6.78 -12.55 15.26
C ASP A 84 8.26 -12.93 15.09
N ALA A 85 9.11 -12.56 16.04
CA ALA A 85 10.54 -12.88 16.02
C ALA A 85 10.84 -14.39 16.10
N SER A 86 9.90 -15.22 16.55
CA SER A 86 10.00 -16.68 16.58
C SER A 86 9.49 -17.35 15.30
N ARG A 87 9.08 -16.56 14.31
CA ARG A 87 8.46 -17.02 13.07
C ARG A 87 7.07 -17.63 13.25
N THR A 88 6.41 -17.34 14.35
CA THR A 88 5.00 -17.69 14.56
C THR A 88 4.11 -16.67 13.84
N ILE A 89 3.06 -17.16 13.16
CA ILE A 89 2.07 -16.29 12.55
C ILE A 89 1.28 -15.60 13.66
N THR A 90 1.32 -14.27 13.67
CA THR A 90 0.54 -13.44 14.59
C THR A 90 -0.70 -12.84 13.94
N GLU A 91 -0.61 -12.55 12.65
CA GLU A 91 -1.76 -12.11 11.84
C GLU A 91 -1.69 -12.71 10.46
N ARG A 92 -2.86 -13.03 9.91
CA ARG A 92 -3.01 -13.38 8.49
C ARG A 92 -4.31 -12.80 7.98
N ALA A 93 -4.25 -12.27 6.76
CA ALA A 93 -5.40 -11.85 5.97
C ALA A 93 -5.35 -12.57 4.62
N HIS A 94 -6.43 -13.23 4.23
CA HIS A 94 -6.57 -13.83 2.91
C HIS A 94 -7.93 -13.47 2.34
N ILE A 95 -7.96 -13.06 1.07
CA ILE A 95 -9.20 -12.87 0.31
C ILE A 95 -9.09 -13.46 -1.10
N ASP A 96 -10.17 -14.08 -1.53
CA ASP A 96 -10.45 -14.39 -2.94
C ASP A 96 -11.70 -13.61 -3.37
N LEU A 97 -11.49 -12.53 -4.12
CA LEU A 97 -12.57 -11.63 -4.54
C LEU A 97 -13.55 -12.30 -5.53
N ARG A 98 -13.14 -13.38 -6.19
CA ARG A 98 -13.99 -14.09 -7.16
C ARG A 98 -15.02 -14.95 -6.47
N SER A 99 -14.63 -15.67 -5.43
CA SER A 99 -15.53 -16.51 -4.62
C SER A 99 -16.22 -15.72 -3.51
N GLY A 100 -15.69 -14.54 -3.17
CA GLY A 100 -16.13 -13.76 -2.02
C GLY A 100 -15.52 -14.21 -0.69
N TYR A 101 -14.65 -15.24 -0.70
CA TYR A 101 -14.08 -15.78 0.53
C TYR A 101 -13.09 -14.82 1.17
N ALA A 102 -13.19 -14.68 2.49
CA ALA A 102 -12.28 -13.89 3.31
C ALA A 102 -11.94 -14.63 4.61
N LEU A 103 -10.68 -14.59 5.00
CA LEU A 103 -10.16 -15.19 6.24
C LEU A 103 -9.26 -14.18 6.95
N CYS A 104 -9.46 -14.06 8.26
CA CYS A 104 -8.60 -13.31 9.17
C CYS A 104 -8.13 -14.21 10.30
N THR A 105 -6.82 -14.29 10.52
CA THR A 105 -6.20 -15.00 11.64
C THR A 105 -5.55 -13.99 12.57
N HIS A 106 -5.79 -14.12 13.86
CA HIS A 106 -5.11 -13.35 14.91
C HIS A 106 -4.61 -14.27 16.02
N THR A 107 -3.38 -14.04 16.46
CA THR A 107 -2.78 -14.73 17.60
C THR A 107 -2.58 -13.75 18.75
N THR A 108 -3.27 -13.98 19.86
CA THR A 108 -3.17 -13.14 21.06
C THR A 108 -2.92 -14.03 22.28
N GLY A 109 -1.85 -13.73 23.03
CA GLY A 109 -1.51 -14.51 24.23
C GLY A 109 -1.23 -15.99 23.96
N GLY A 110 -0.70 -16.30 22.75
CA GLY A 110 -0.41 -17.69 22.32
C GLY A 110 -1.63 -18.47 21.84
N THR A 111 -2.81 -17.83 21.77
CA THR A 111 -4.03 -18.45 21.23
C THR A 111 -4.31 -17.88 19.84
N THR A 112 -4.39 -18.75 18.86
CA THR A 112 -4.74 -18.38 17.47
C THR A 112 -6.25 -18.53 17.28
N SER A 113 -6.86 -17.53 16.66
CA SER A 113 -8.28 -17.53 16.27
C SER A 113 -8.41 -17.19 14.81
N ASP A 114 -9.24 -17.95 14.10
CA ASP A 114 -9.61 -17.72 12.72
C ASP A 114 -11.06 -17.20 12.63
N THR A 115 -11.27 -16.20 11.82
CA THR A 115 -12.59 -15.69 11.48
C THR A 115 -12.72 -15.65 9.97
N SER A 116 -13.68 -16.37 9.41
CA SER A 116 -13.94 -16.37 7.97
C SER A 116 -15.36 -15.92 7.65
N ASP A 117 -15.53 -15.34 6.47
CA ASP A 117 -16.82 -14.91 5.96
C ASP A 117 -16.87 -15.00 4.44
N VAL A 118 -18.08 -14.93 3.88
CA VAL A 118 -18.32 -14.79 2.44
C VAL A 118 -18.88 -13.39 2.20
N LEU A 119 -18.04 -12.51 1.68
CA LEU A 119 -18.34 -11.09 1.48
C LEU A 119 -18.70 -10.82 0.01
N LYS A 120 -19.52 -9.82 -0.22
CA LYS A 120 -19.72 -9.25 -1.54
C LYS A 120 -18.73 -8.12 -1.77
N PHE A 121 -17.63 -8.40 -2.46
CA PHE A 121 -16.61 -7.41 -2.77
C PHE A 121 -17.08 -6.47 -3.89
N PRO A 122 -17.05 -5.14 -3.69
CA PRO A 122 -17.10 -4.18 -4.78
C PRO A 122 -15.94 -4.37 -5.77
N ASP A 123 -16.17 -4.01 -7.03
CA ASP A 123 -15.19 -4.19 -8.13
C ASP A 123 -13.88 -3.40 -7.93
N ASP A 124 -13.92 -2.36 -7.13
CA ASP A 124 -12.83 -1.46 -6.77
C ASP A 124 -12.23 -1.79 -5.38
N THR A 125 -12.33 -3.06 -4.95
CA THR A 125 -11.77 -3.50 -3.67
C THR A 125 -10.28 -3.79 -3.79
N TRP A 126 -9.51 -3.25 -2.84
CA TRP A 126 -8.07 -3.41 -2.70
C TRP A 126 -7.69 -3.87 -1.29
N ALA A 127 -6.46 -4.33 -1.11
CA ALA A 127 -5.96 -4.75 0.21
C ALA A 127 -4.47 -4.46 0.33
N GLY A 128 -4.00 -4.14 1.56
CA GLY A 128 -2.60 -3.89 1.87
C GLY A 128 -1.93 -2.90 0.93
N ALA A 129 -0.69 -3.15 0.54
CA ALA A 129 0.09 -2.28 -0.34
C ALA A 129 -0.46 -2.19 -1.77
N SER A 130 -1.38 -3.09 -2.18
CA SER A 130 -1.95 -3.03 -3.52
C SER A 130 -2.74 -1.74 -3.79
N ILE A 131 -3.17 -1.02 -2.75
CA ILE A 131 -3.90 0.26 -2.86
C ILE A 131 -3.10 1.36 -3.59
N VAL A 132 -1.78 1.28 -3.59
CA VAL A 132 -0.95 2.27 -4.29
C VAL A 132 -1.13 2.21 -5.82
N ILE A 133 -1.56 1.06 -6.34
CA ILE A 133 -1.74 0.83 -7.78
C ILE A 133 -2.85 1.71 -8.37
N PRO A 134 -4.10 1.68 -7.86
CA PRO A 134 -5.16 2.55 -8.36
C PRO A 134 -4.84 4.04 -8.16
N VAL A 135 -4.25 4.41 -7.02
CA VAL A 135 -3.88 5.81 -6.78
C VAL A 135 -2.88 6.30 -7.84
N GLN A 136 -1.83 5.51 -8.11
CA GLN A 136 -0.86 5.84 -9.14
C GLN A 136 -1.48 5.91 -10.54
N HIS A 137 -2.42 5.01 -10.84
CA HIS A 137 -3.16 5.02 -12.11
C HIS A 137 -3.94 6.32 -12.29
N TYR A 138 -4.71 6.76 -11.30
CA TYR A 138 -5.48 8.01 -11.35
C TYR A 138 -4.57 9.24 -11.48
N LEU A 139 -3.47 9.28 -10.76
CA LEU A 139 -2.50 10.38 -10.86
C LEU A 139 -1.87 10.45 -12.26
N ARG A 140 -1.56 9.32 -12.89
CA ARG A 140 -1.06 9.25 -14.28
C ARG A 140 -2.10 9.69 -15.31
N ALA A 141 -3.36 9.37 -15.05
CA ALA A 141 -4.47 9.82 -15.89
C ALA A 141 -4.73 11.34 -15.79
N GLY A 142 -4.13 11.99 -14.78
CA GLY A 142 -4.32 13.42 -14.52
C GLY A 142 -5.66 13.75 -13.88
N GLU A 143 -6.25 12.80 -13.17
CA GLU A 143 -7.50 12.99 -12.45
C GLU A 143 -7.32 14.08 -11.38
N LYS A 144 -8.20 15.07 -11.40
CA LYS A 144 -8.18 16.17 -10.42
C LYS A 144 -8.79 15.76 -9.09
N GLU A 145 -9.79 14.89 -9.14
CA GLU A 145 -10.46 14.31 -7.99
C GLU A 145 -10.22 12.81 -8.02
N LEU A 146 -9.58 12.29 -6.99
CA LEU A 146 -9.33 10.86 -6.88
C LEU A 146 -10.63 10.17 -6.46
N PRO A 147 -11.09 9.15 -7.21
CA PRO A 147 -12.27 8.39 -6.83
C PRO A 147 -12.06 7.69 -5.50
N GLY A 148 -13.14 7.50 -4.75
CA GLY A 148 -13.13 6.63 -3.58
C GLY A 148 -12.88 5.18 -4.01
N LEU A 149 -12.40 4.38 -3.06
CA LEU A 149 -12.11 2.97 -3.23
C LEU A 149 -12.69 2.17 -2.06
N HIS A 150 -12.72 0.85 -2.20
CA HIS A 150 -13.00 -0.05 -1.10
C HIS A 150 -11.72 -0.75 -0.66
N VAL A 151 -11.54 -0.91 0.65
CA VAL A 151 -10.38 -1.58 1.22
C VAL A 151 -10.82 -2.71 2.13
N PHE A 152 -10.24 -3.88 1.90
CA PHE A 152 -10.38 -5.01 2.80
C PHE A 152 -9.42 -4.87 3.99
N ASN A 153 -9.92 -5.21 5.16
CA ASN A 153 -9.12 -5.27 6.38
C ASN A 153 -9.67 -6.32 7.36
N CYS A 154 -8.80 -6.86 8.18
CA CYS A 154 -9.09 -7.73 9.32
C CYS A 154 -9.21 -6.92 10.62
N ALA A 155 -10.38 -6.35 10.92
CA ALA A 155 -10.55 -5.45 12.06
C ALA A 155 -11.91 -5.61 12.78
N PRO A 156 -12.08 -6.47 13.76
CA PRO A 156 -11.30 -7.66 14.18
C PRO A 156 -11.53 -8.91 13.33
N GLY A 157 -12.45 -8.91 12.39
CA GLY A 157 -12.72 -9.97 11.41
C GLY A 157 -12.78 -9.37 10.00
N PRO A 158 -13.14 -10.19 8.99
CA PRO A 158 -13.20 -9.75 7.60
C PRO A 158 -14.17 -8.59 7.42
N LYS A 159 -13.68 -7.44 6.90
CA LYS A 159 -14.49 -6.25 6.63
C LYS A 159 -14.03 -5.52 5.39
N ILE A 160 -14.97 -4.84 4.76
CA ILE A 160 -14.72 -3.93 3.63
C ILE A 160 -15.11 -2.53 4.08
N PHE A 161 -14.22 -1.58 3.87
CA PHE A 161 -14.43 -0.17 4.19
C PHE A 161 -14.36 0.65 2.90
N ALA A 162 -15.29 1.57 2.73
CA ALA A 162 -15.11 2.64 1.76
C ALA A 162 -14.04 3.61 2.27
N ILE A 163 -13.21 4.10 1.37
CA ILE A 163 -12.22 5.14 1.65
C ILE A 163 -12.35 6.27 0.65
N SER A 164 -12.06 7.47 1.09
CA SER A 164 -11.86 8.64 0.23
C SER A 164 -10.37 8.94 0.10
N LEU A 165 -9.98 9.40 -1.08
CA LEU A 165 -8.61 9.79 -1.42
C LEU A 165 -8.58 11.30 -1.67
N GLN A 166 -7.68 12.00 -1.01
CA GLN A 166 -7.52 13.43 -1.19
C GLN A 166 -6.06 13.79 -1.47
N ALA A 167 -5.78 14.22 -2.68
CA ALA A 167 -4.46 14.76 -3.02
C ALA A 167 -4.30 16.18 -2.44
N ASP A 168 -3.09 16.53 -2.00
CA ASP A 168 -2.74 17.90 -1.67
C ASP A 168 -2.87 18.80 -2.92
N PRO A 169 -3.03 20.13 -2.76
CA PRO A 169 -3.16 21.06 -3.89
C PRO A 169 -1.98 21.05 -4.87
N GLY A 170 -0.83 20.53 -4.44
CA GLY A 170 0.36 20.37 -5.26
C GLY A 170 1.47 19.62 -4.55
N PRO A 171 2.49 19.18 -5.32
CA PRO A 171 3.66 18.50 -4.77
C PRO A 171 4.47 19.42 -3.84
N ALA A 172 4.98 18.85 -2.74
CA ALA A 172 5.84 19.52 -1.77
C ALA A 172 7.06 18.65 -1.43
N VAL A 173 8.03 19.22 -0.71
CA VAL A 173 9.18 18.44 -0.26
C VAL A 173 8.74 17.41 0.78
N PHE A 174 8.90 16.14 0.45
CA PHE A 174 8.75 15.05 1.41
C PHE A 174 10.11 14.87 2.11
N THR A 175 10.21 15.39 3.34
CA THR A 175 11.50 15.53 4.06
C THR A 175 12.22 14.19 4.20
N ALA A 176 11.52 13.12 4.55
CA ALA A 176 12.13 11.79 4.71
C ALA A 176 12.66 11.22 3.38
N TYR A 177 12.04 11.58 2.25
CA TYR A 177 12.50 11.19 0.92
C TYR A 177 13.57 12.16 0.36
N GLY A 178 13.61 13.40 0.86
CA GLY A 178 14.54 14.44 0.42
C GLY A 178 14.24 15.02 -0.96
N LYS A 179 13.07 14.76 -1.54
CA LYS A 179 12.64 15.23 -2.85
C LYS A 179 11.19 15.67 -2.83
N VAL A 180 10.76 16.30 -3.94
CA VAL A 180 9.37 16.69 -4.14
C VAL A 180 8.51 15.46 -4.38
N ALA A 181 7.40 15.36 -3.66
CA ALA A 181 6.38 14.34 -3.84
C ALA A 181 4.99 14.94 -3.62
N LEU A 182 3.97 14.34 -4.26
CA LEU A 182 2.58 14.65 -3.98
C LEU A 182 2.11 13.75 -2.85
N ARG A 183 1.55 14.35 -1.82
CA ARG A 183 0.90 13.62 -0.73
C ARG A 183 -0.57 13.34 -1.07
N VAL A 184 -0.98 12.11 -0.86
CA VAL A 184 -2.38 11.69 -0.94
C VAL A 184 -2.79 11.21 0.46
N GLU A 185 -3.79 11.85 1.02
CA GLU A 185 -4.41 11.43 2.28
C GLU A 185 -5.46 10.36 1.99
N VAL A 186 -5.42 9.28 2.77
CA VAL A 186 -6.37 8.17 2.73
C VAL A 186 -7.23 8.23 3.98
N ARG A 187 -8.54 8.37 3.82
CA ARG A 187 -9.51 8.46 4.92
C ARG A 187 -10.56 7.37 4.79
N PRO A 188 -10.84 6.61 5.84
CA PRO A 188 -12.05 5.80 5.88
C PRO A 188 -13.29 6.67 5.66
N ASP A 189 -14.22 6.18 4.86
CA ASP A 189 -15.49 6.86 4.60
C ASP A 189 -16.63 6.10 5.30
N PHE A 190 -17.14 6.68 6.35
CA PHE A 190 -18.29 6.17 7.13
C PHE A 190 -19.57 6.93 6.80
N GLY A 191 -19.62 7.62 5.66
CA GLY A 191 -20.77 8.41 5.24
C GLY A 191 -21.02 9.60 6.17
N TRP A 192 -22.28 9.81 6.55
CA TRP A 192 -22.68 10.96 7.39
C TRP A 192 -22.02 11.01 8.78
N ILE A 193 -21.58 9.85 9.30
CA ILE A 193 -20.91 9.77 10.62
C ILE A 193 -19.49 10.35 10.56
N ASN A 194 -18.89 10.53 9.37
CA ASN A 194 -17.56 11.12 9.21
C ASN A 194 -17.41 12.45 9.95
N VAL A 195 -18.46 13.28 9.98
CA VAL A 195 -18.42 14.59 10.66
C VAL A 195 -18.09 14.44 12.15
N ILE A 196 -18.54 13.34 12.77
CA ILE A 196 -18.37 13.11 14.21
C ILE A 196 -17.05 12.38 14.51
N ILE A 197 -16.70 11.40 13.70
CA ILE A 197 -15.57 10.50 14.01
C ILE A 197 -14.26 10.88 13.33
N ALA A 198 -14.29 11.71 12.28
CA ALA A 198 -13.08 12.10 11.53
C ALA A 198 -11.91 12.61 12.41
N PRO A 199 -12.15 13.35 13.51
CA PRO A 199 -11.04 13.76 14.40
C PRO A 199 -10.33 12.61 15.11
N PHE A 200 -10.99 11.46 15.22
CA PHE A 200 -10.49 10.28 15.95
C PHE A 200 -9.95 9.17 15.04
N VAL A 201 -10.16 9.30 13.74
CA VAL A 201 -9.68 8.32 12.76
C VAL A 201 -8.26 8.67 12.35
N PRO A 202 -7.30 7.72 12.45
CA PRO A 202 -5.95 7.96 11.99
C PRO A 202 -5.93 8.32 10.50
N LYS A 203 -5.28 9.43 10.20
CA LYS A 203 -5.01 9.80 8.81
C LYS A 203 -3.80 9.02 8.32
N LEU A 204 -3.95 8.36 7.21
CA LEU A 204 -2.87 7.68 6.51
C LEU A 204 -2.48 8.52 5.30
N HIS A 205 -1.19 8.52 4.97
CA HIS A 205 -0.68 9.29 3.85
C HIS A 205 0.17 8.39 2.95
N ALA A 206 0.07 8.62 1.65
CA ALA A 206 0.96 8.02 0.66
C ALA A 206 1.60 9.14 -0.18
N TRP A 207 2.85 8.95 -0.60
CA TRP A 207 3.59 9.94 -1.39
C TRP A 207 4.00 9.39 -2.73
N PHE A 208 3.85 10.23 -3.76
CA PHE A 208 4.12 9.89 -5.15
C PHE A 208 5.04 10.92 -5.79
N ASP A 209 6.08 10.47 -6.48
CA ASP A 209 7.07 11.33 -7.16
C ASP A 209 6.58 11.71 -8.58
N PRO A 210 6.17 12.97 -8.81
CA PRO A 210 5.67 13.41 -10.11
C PRO A 210 6.75 13.39 -11.20
N ALA A 211 8.03 13.51 -10.83
CA ALA A 211 9.14 13.47 -11.78
C ALA A 211 9.45 12.04 -12.28
N LYS A 212 8.81 11.03 -11.68
CA LYS A 212 8.97 9.61 -12.01
C LYS A 212 7.62 8.94 -12.30
N GLU A 213 6.81 9.57 -13.14
CA GLU A 213 5.51 9.05 -13.55
C GLU A 213 4.64 8.63 -12.35
N TRP A 214 4.63 9.48 -11.32
CA TRP A 214 3.88 9.23 -10.09
C TRP A 214 4.30 7.93 -9.36
N ALA A 215 5.59 7.58 -9.43
CA ALA A 215 6.08 6.42 -8.69
C ALA A 215 5.82 6.58 -7.20
N PHE A 216 5.33 5.51 -6.56
CA PHE A 216 5.18 5.45 -5.12
C PHE A 216 6.54 5.56 -4.43
N VAL A 217 6.66 6.45 -3.43
CA VAL A 217 7.91 6.73 -2.73
C VAL A 217 7.83 6.61 -1.23
N GLY A 218 6.66 6.36 -0.70
CA GLY A 218 6.49 6.09 0.73
C GLY A 218 5.06 6.24 1.20
N ASP A 219 4.79 5.74 2.38
CA ASP A 219 3.53 5.88 3.08
C ASP A 219 3.70 5.93 4.60
N GLU A 220 2.62 6.27 5.28
CA GLU A 220 2.41 6.04 6.71
C GLU A 220 1.36 4.97 6.87
N ALA A 221 1.67 3.91 7.61
CA ALA A 221 0.77 2.79 7.88
C ALA A 221 0.87 2.34 9.34
N ALA A 222 -0.09 1.56 9.79
CA ALA A 222 0.09 0.77 11.00
C ALA A 222 0.91 -0.48 10.67
N ARG A 223 1.85 -0.85 11.55
CA ARG A 223 2.69 -2.03 11.37
C ARG A 223 1.88 -3.33 11.30
N TYR A 224 0.82 -3.42 12.10
CA TYR A 224 -0.17 -4.51 12.17
C TYR A 224 -1.46 -3.95 12.77
N TYR A 225 -2.51 -4.76 12.85
CA TYR A 225 -3.79 -4.32 13.43
C TYR A 225 -3.59 -3.78 14.86
N GLN A 226 -3.97 -2.52 15.10
CA GLN A 226 -3.70 -1.78 16.34
C GLN A 226 -2.22 -1.61 16.71
N GLY A 227 -1.31 -1.90 15.79
CA GLY A 227 0.12 -1.72 15.97
C GLY A 227 0.59 -0.28 15.94
N THR A 228 1.87 -0.11 16.21
CA THR A 228 2.52 1.20 16.12
C THR A 228 2.54 1.72 14.68
N LYS A 229 2.44 3.03 14.54
CA LYS A 229 2.59 3.68 13.24
C LYS A 229 4.02 3.55 12.73
N ILE A 230 4.17 3.24 11.46
CA ILE A 230 5.45 3.20 10.76
C ILE A 230 5.38 4.11 9.53
N MET A 231 6.54 4.49 9.01
CA MET A 231 6.67 5.22 7.77
C MET A 231 7.60 4.46 6.82
N LEU A 232 7.10 4.12 5.63
CA LEU A 232 7.94 3.61 4.56
C LEU A 232 8.48 4.76 3.73
N VAL A 233 9.78 4.73 3.44
CA VAL A 233 10.44 5.73 2.60
C VAL A 233 11.33 5.03 1.60
N LYS A 234 11.14 5.32 0.32
CA LYS A 234 11.96 4.75 -0.75
C LYS A 234 13.43 4.99 -0.48
N ALA A 235 14.19 3.89 -0.35
CA ALA A 235 15.61 3.94 -0.12
C ALA A 235 16.29 4.67 -1.29
N GLN A 236 17.06 5.69 -0.97
CA GLN A 236 17.94 6.31 -1.94
C GLN A 236 19.14 5.37 -2.15
N PRO A 237 19.67 5.20 -3.37
CA PRO A 237 20.94 4.55 -3.53
C PRO A 237 21.95 5.29 -2.67
N ILE A 238 22.49 4.60 -1.65
CA ILE A 238 23.56 5.17 -0.83
C ILE A 238 24.72 5.41 -1.80
N SER A 239 25.00 6.68 -2.10
CA SER A 239 26.25 7.06 -2.71
C SER A 239 27.33 6.68 -1.71
N LEU A 240 27.94 5.52 -1.90
CA LEU A 240 29.16 5.12 -1.22
C LEU A 240 30.32 5.99 -1.76
N ALA A 241 30.24 7.30 -1.52
CA ALA A 241 31.42 8.13 -1.56
C ALA A 241 32.25 7.70 -0.35
N PRO A 242 33.46 7.14 -0.53
CA PRO A 242 34.32 6.81 0.59
C PRO A 242 34.61 8.10 1.34
N GLN A 243 34.12 8.19 2.58
CA GLN A 243 34.64 9.18 3.52
C GLN A 243 36.07 8.76 3.80
N LEU A 244 37.00 9.22 2.94
CA LEU A 244 38.41 9.27 3.26
C LEU A 244 38.55 10.15 4.50
N ARG A 245 38.54 9.50 5.67
CA ARG A 245 38.98 10.13 6.91
C ARG A 245 40.44 10.51 6.70
N SER A 246 40.68 11.77 6.43
CA SER A 246 42.00 12.39 6.57
C SER A 246 42.37 12.31 8.04
N THR A 247 43.09 11.27 8.42
CA THR A 247 43.90 11.28 9.65
C THR A 247 45.12 12.12 9.37
N ARG A 248 45.16 13.32 9.92
CA ARG A 248 46.38 14.05 10.24
C ARG A 248 46.45 14.22 11.76
#